data_bf0ca75916bdd60be486bfe8a3d2669b
#
_entry.id   bf0ca75916bdd60be486bfe8a3d2669b
#
_cell.length_a   1.000
_cell.length_b   1.000
_cell.length_c   1.000
_cell.angle_alpha   90.00
_cell.angle_beta   90.00
_cell.angle_gamma   90.00
#
_symmetry.space_group_name_H-M   'P 1'
#
loop_
_entity.id
_entity.type
_entity.pdbx_description
1 polymer ?
#
loop_
_entity_poly.entity_id
_entity_poly.type
_entity_poly.pdbx_seq_one_letter_code
_entity_poly.pdbx_strand_id
1 'polypeptide(L)'
;MGAAVVLTTGWLSQLLMARGASSRLARGALGSAPLVVGGLIVLMLPFVDSPGGKIALLVIGGGLTGSIYVVCPAIIGEFTPVSQRASVIAIYGAIFTLAGVLAPAVNGSVIENATTLLQGYNAGYSITGLVQVFGGLIGLPLLRPAAETAGHLRLVPARTAA
;
A
#
# COMPACT_ATOMS: atom_id res chain seq x y z
N MET A 1 -11.11 12.79 0.11
CA MET A 1 -10.57 11.96 -0.98
C MET A 1 -10.13 10.58 -0.47
N GLY A 2 -9.30 10.44 0.60
CA GLY A 2 -8.82 9.13 1.08
C GLY A 2 -9.95 8.11 1.33
N ALA A 3 -11.02 8.50 2.03
CA ALA A 3 -12.15 7.61 2.28
C ALA A 3 -12.82 7.11 0.99
N ALA A 4 -12.96 7.95 -0.03
CA ALA A 4 -13.53 7.55 -1.32
C ALA A 4 -12.63 6.51 -2.02
N VAL A 5 -11.31 6.70 -2.01
CA VAL A 5 -10.35 5.72 -2.58
C VAL A 5 -10.39 4.40 -1.83
N VAL A 6 -10.46 4.44 -0.50
CA VAL A 6 -10.59 3.24 0.36
C VAL A 6 -11.85 2.46 0.00
N LEU A 7 -13.01 3.12 -0.07
CA LEU A 7 -14.28 2.48 -0.40
C LEU A 7 -14.32 1.94 -1.83
N THR A 8 -13.85 2.72 -2.80
CA THR A 8 -13.82 2.30 -4.21
C THR A 8 -12.84 1.16 -4.45
N THR A 9 -11.67 1.16 -3.80
CA THR A 9 -10.70 0.06 -3.90
C THR A 9 -11.25 -1.23 -3.30
N GLY A 10 -11.91 -1.16 -2.14
CA GLY A 10 -12.55 -2.32 -1.51
C GLY A 10 -13.65 -2.89 -2.38
N TRP A 11 -14.55 -2.05 -2.89
CA TRP A 11 -15.64 -2.45 -3.78
C TRP A 11 -15.12 -3.04 -5.11
N LEU A 12 -14.14 -2.38 -5.74
CA LEU A 12 -13.55 -2.84 -7.01
C LEU A 12 -12.82 -4.19 -6.84
N SER A 13 -12.12 -4.38 -5.72
CA SER A 13 -11.48 -5.65 -5.39
C SER A 13 -12.49 -6.81 -5.31
N GLN A 14 -13.61 -6.58 -4.62
CA GLN A 14 -14.68 -7.58 -4.51
C GLN A 14 -15.36 -7.85 -5.86
N LEU A 15 -15.62 -6.81 -6.64
CA LEU A 15 -16.23 -6.92 -7.96
C LEU A 15 -15.36 -7.72 -8.94
N LEU A 16 -14.05 -7.49 -8.94
CA LEU A 16 -13.10 -8.22 -9.78
C LEU A 16 -13.04 -9.69 -9.38
N MET A 17 -13.02 -9.99 -8.09
CA MET A 17 -13.05 -11.38 -7.61
C MET A 17 -14.38 -12.08 -7.95
N ALA A 18 -15.51 -11.38 -7.84
CA ALA A 18 -16.82 -11.90 -8.24
C ALA A 18 -16.90 -12.21 -9.75
N ARG A 19 -16.11 -11.51 -10.58
CA ARG A 19 -16.00 -11.75 -12.03
C ARG A 19 -14.94 -12.79 -12.39
N GLY A 20 -14.39 -13.52 -11.42
CA GLY A 20 -13.41 -14.59 -11.66
C GLY A 20 -11.96 -14.11 -11.82
N ALA A 21 -11.67 -12.83 -11.54
CA ALA A 21 -10.28 -12.38 -11.52
C ALA A 21 -9.53 -13.09 -10.38
N SER A 22 -8.27 -13.46 -10.65
CA SER A 22 -7.43 -14.05 -9.60
C SER A 22 -7.26 -13.08 -8.45
N SER A 23 -7.22 -13.57 -7.21
CA SER A 23 -7.00 -12.75 -6.01
C SER A 23 -5.69 -11.93 -6.12
N ARG A 24 -4.69 -12.44 -6.84
CA ARG A 24 -3.45 -11.72 -7.18
C ARG A 24 -3.72 -10.44 -7.96
N LEU A 25 -4.54 -10.52 -9.01
CA LEU A 25 -4.86 -9.36 -9.83
C LEU A 25 -5.76 -8.39 -9.06
N ALA A 26 -6.77 -8.92 -8.35
CA ALA A 26 -7.74 -8.10 -7.65
C ALA A 26 -7.17 -7.38 -6.43
N ARG A 27 -6.23 -7.98 -5.70
CA ARG A 27 -5.67 -7.41 -4.46
C ARG A 27 -4.23 -6.94 -4.60
N GLY A 28 -3.38 -7.72 -5.25
CA GLY A 28 -1.98 -7.34 -5.47
C GLY A 28 -1.86 -6.09 -6.35
N ALA A 29 -2.48 -6.11 -7.53
CA ALA A 29 -2.44 -4.96 -8.45
C ALA A 29 -3.18 -3.75 -7.90
N LEU A 30 -4.38 -3.93 -7.32
CA LEU A 30 -5.16 -2.82 -6.73
C LEU A 30 -4.51 -2.21 -5.47
N GLY A 31 -3.66 -2.95 -4.76
CA GLY A 31 -2.88 -2.41 -3.65
C GLY A 31 -1.63 -1.67 -4.12
N SER A 32 -0.89 -2.28 -5.03
CA SER A 32 0.43 -1.79 -5.44
C SER A 32 0.38 -0.73 -6.54
N ALA A 33 -0.51 -0.85 -7.53
CA ALA A 33 -0.57 0.11 -8.63
C ALA A 33 -0.97 1.54 -8.18
N PRO A 34 -2.00 1.73 -7.33
CA PRO A 34 -2.30 3.05 -6.79
C PRO A 34 -1.16 3.64 -5.96
N LEU A 35 -0.39 2.79 -5.26
CA LEU A 35 0.77 3.24 -4.49
C LEU A 35 1.88 3.76 -5.42
N VAL A 36 2.16 3.07 -6.52
CA VAL A 36 3.13 3.52 -7.54
C VAL A 36 2.66 4.82 -8.18
N VAL A 37 1.40 4.86 -8.64
CA VAL A 37 0.84 6.06 -9.29
C VAL A 37 0.79 7.23 -8.32
N GLY A 38 0.36 7.02 -7.08
CA GLY A 38 0.35 8.03 -6.03
C GLY A 38 1.74 8.57 -5.74
N GLY A 39 2.75 7.70 -5.64
CA GLY A 39 4.14 8.07 -5.45
C GLY A 39 4.70 8.89 -6.63
N LEU A 40 4.39 8.52 -7.88
CA LEU A 40 4.77 9.29 -9.06
C LEU A 40 4.14 10.69 -9.05
N ILE A 41 2.87 10.80 -8.65
CA ILE A 41 2.19 12.09 -8.50
C ILE A 41 2.87 12.95 -7.43
N VAL A 42 3.25 12.36 -6.29
CA VAL A 42 3.98 13.07 -5.22
C VAL A 42 5.36 13.54 -5.71
N LEU A 43 6.06 12.74 -6.53
CA LEU A 43 7.32 13.13 -7.16
C LEU A 43 7.20 14.31 -8.13
N MET A 44 6.02 14.62 -8.63
CA MET A 44 5.79 15.79 -9.49
C MET A 44 5.65 17.11 -8.70
N LEU A 45 5.45 17.05 -7.37
CA LEU A 45 5.25 18.25 -6.53
C LEU A 45 6.36 19.30 -6.63
N PRO A 46 7.66 18.94 -6.68
CA PRO A 46 8.73 19.92 -6.83
C PRO A 46 8.68 20.72 -8.13
N PHE A 47 8.06 20.18 -9.17
CA PHE A 47 7.99 20.78 -10.52
C PHE A 47 6.77 21.66 -10.74
N VAL A 48 5.87 21.74 -9.76
CA VAL A 48 4.65 22.57 -9.84
C VAL A 48 4.82 23.81 -9.00
N ASP A 49 4.71 25.00 -9.60
CA ASP A 49 4.90 26.27 -8.90
C ASP A 49 3.62 26.77 -8.21
N SER A 50 2.46 26.43 -8.75
CA SER A 50 1.20 26.94 -8.21
C SER A 50 0.80 26.23 -6.91
N PRO A 51 0.48 26.98 -5.82
CA PRO A 51 0.03 26.38 -4.55
C PRO A 51 -1.21 25.49 -4.71
N GLY A 52 -2.17 25.90 -5.54
CA GLY A 52 -3.37 25.12 -5.83
C GLY A 52 -3.05 23.78 -6.53
N GLY A 53 -2.11 23.80 -7.46
CA GLY A 53 -1.63 22.60 -8.14
C GLY A 53 -0.94 21.63 -7.19
N LYS A 54 -0.11 22.13 -6.28
CA LYS A 54 0.54 21.30 -5.23
C LYS A 54 -0.50 20.64 -4.33
N ILE A 55 -1.50 21.39 -3.88
CA ILE A 55 -2.59 20.85 -3.04
C ILE A 55 -3.37 19.78 -3.80
N ALA A 56 -3.71 20.02 -5.07
CA ALA A 56 -4.43 19.03 -5.88
C ALA A 56 -3.62 17.74 -6.04
N LEU A 57 -2.33 17.82 -6.35
CA LEU A 57 -1.45 16.64 -6.47
C LEU A 57 -1.29 15.90 -5.14
N LEU A 58 -1.16 16.60 -4.01
CA LEU A 58 -1.12 15.99 -2.67
C LEU A 58 -2.41 15.24 -2.34
N VAL A 59 -3.56 15.84 -2.64
CA VAL A 59 -4.87 15.23 -2.38
C VAL A 59 -5.07 13.98 -3.26
N ILE A 60 -4.68 14.02 -4.52
CA ILE A 60 -4.81 12.89 -5.44
C ILE A 60 -3.78 11.80 -5.09
N GLY A 61 -2.50 12.15 -5.02
CA GLY A 61 -1.42 11.20 -4.75
C GLY A 61 -1.54 10.55 -3.38
N GLY A 62 -1.78 11.35 -2.33
CA GLY A 62 -2.02 10.84 -0.97
C GLY A 62 -3.31 10.04 -0.86
N GLY A 63 -4.36 10.42 -1.61
CA GLY A 63 -5.61 9.66 -1.70
C GLY A 63 -5.40 8.26 -2.26
N LEU A 64 -4.64 8.12 -3.35
CA LEU A 64 -4.33 6.83 -3.98
C LEU A 64 -3.54 5.91 -3.04
N THR A 65 -2.63 6.46 -2.25
CA THR A 65 -1.87 5.71 -1.24
C THR A 65 -2.78 5.06 -0.19
N GLY A 66 -3.95 5.64 0.05
CA GLY A 66 -4.95 5.10 0.97
C GLY A 66 -5.44 3.68 0.65
N SER A 67 -5.30 3.20 -0.59
CA SER A 67 -5.67 1.83 -0.99
C SER A 67 -4.97 0.74 -0.17
N ILE A 68 -3.75 0.98 0.31
CA ILE A 68 -2.96 0.02 1.08
C ILE A 68 -3.61 -0.33 2.42
N TYR A 69 -4.35 0.61 3.03
CA TYR A 69 -5.05 0.39 4.31
C TYR A 69 -6.15 -0.66 4.22
N VAL A 70 -6.71 -0.87 3.03
CA VAL A 70 -7.74 -1.89 2.79
C VAL A 70 -7.11 -3.20 2.35
N VAL A 71 -6.14 -3.11 1.45
CA VAL A 71 -5.59 -4.29 0.78
C VAL A 71 -4.69 -5.09 1.71
N CYS A 72 -3.81 -4.44 2.50
CA CYS A 72 -2.89 -5.16 3.39
C CYS A 72 -3.62 -5.98 4.46
N PRO A 73 -4.57 -5.44 5.25
CA PRO A 73 -5.32 -6.25 6.21
C PRO A 73 -6.13 -7.37 5.56
N ALA A 74 -6.69 -7.14 4.37
CA ALA A 74 -7.42 -8.17 3.63
C ALA A 74 -6.53 -9.34 3.23
N ILE A 75 -5.31 -9.05 2.72
CA ILE A 75 -4.32 -10.07 2.39
C ILE A 75 -3.88 -10.82 3.64
N ILE A 76 -3.55 -10.14 4.73
CA ILE A 76 -3.19 -10.76 6.01
C ILE A 76 -4.30 -11.72 6.46
N GLY A 77 -5.56 -11.30 6.35
CA GLY A 77 -6.72 -12.11 6.69
C GLY A 77 -6.85 -13.39 5.87
N GLU A 78 -6.36 -13.42 4.62
CA GLU A 78 -6.40 -14.62 3.76
C GLU A 78 -5.29 -15.61 4.07
N PHE A 79 -4.07 -15.12 4.34
CA PHE A 79 -2.90 -15.97 4.54
C PHE A 79 -2.74 -16.46 5.97
N THR A 80 -3.41 -15.81 6.94
CA THR A 80 -3.18 -16.11 8.35
C THR A 80 -4.29 -17.00 8.90
N PRO A 81 -3.95 -18.14 9.56
CA PRO A 81 -4.92 -18.95 10.28
C PRO A 81 -5.70 -18.12 11.31
N VAL A 82 -6.97 -18.45 11.51
CA VAL A 82 -7.88 -17.69 12.40
C VAL A 82 -7.28 -17.49 13.80
N SER A 83 -6.59 -18.51 14.33
CA SER A 83 -5.95 -18.48 15.66
C SER A 83 -4.79 -17.48 15.78
N GLN A 84 -4.14 -17.10 14.67
CA GLN A 84 -2.97 -16.22 14.67
C GLN A 84 -3.27 -14.84 14.04
N ARG A 85 -4.44 -14.67 13.46
CA ARG A 85 -4.81 -13.47 12.71
C ARG A 85 -4.70 -12.19 13.52
N ALA A 86 -5.15 -12.21 14.76
CA ALA A 86 -5.07 -11.04 15.64
C ALA A 86 -3.63 -10.63 15.91
N SER A 87 -2.73 -11.60 16.17
CA SER A 87 -1.31 -11.33 16.42
C SER A 87 -0.62 -10.75 15.19
N VAL A 88 -0.87 -11.28 14.00
CA VAL A 88 -0.27 -10.78 12.76
C VAL A 88 -0.76 -9.37 12.42
N ILE A 89 -2.05 -9.09 12.61
CA ILE A 89 -2.61 -7.74 12.43
C ILE A 89 -2.02 -6.77 13.45
N ALA A 90 -1.80 -7.20 14.70
CA ALA A 90 -1.18 -6.36 15.72
C ALA A 90 0.29 -6.02 15.36
N ILE A 91 1.07 -6.98 14.87
CA ILE A 91 2.44 -6.75 14.39
C ILE A 91 2.44 -5.77 13.21
N TYR A 92 1.56 -5.98 12.23
CA TYR A 92 1.38 -5.06 11.11
C TYR A 92 1.06 -3.64 11.60
N GLY A 93 0.13 -3.51 12.53
CA GLY A 93 -0.26 -2.22 13.12
C GLY A 93 0.91 -1.55 13.86
N ALA A 94 1.71 -2.31 14.59
CA ALA A 94 2.89 -1.80 15.30
C ALA A 94 3.95 -1.25 14.31
N ILE A 95 4.27 -2.00 13.25
CA ILE A 95 5.21 -1.57 12.20
C ILE A 95 4.68 -0.30 11.52
N PHE A 96 3.39 -0.28 11.21
CA PHE A 96 2.74 0.86 10.59
C PHE A 96 2.78 2.12 11.47
N THR A 97 2.50 1.97 12.77
CA THR A 97 2.56 3.07 13.73
C THR A 97 3.99 3.58 13.89
N LEU A 98 4.98 2.69 13.94
CA LEU A 98 6.40 3.07 13.99
C LEU A 98 6.80 3.90 12.77
N ALA A 99 6.38 3.50 11.57
CA ALA A 99 6.61 4.28 10.36
C ALA A 99 5.94 5.66 10.43
N GLY A 100 4.74 5.75 11.01
CA GLY A 100 4.02 7.01 11.24
C GLY A 100 4.74 7.97 12.18
N VAL A 101 5.50 7.45 13.13
CA VAL A 101 6.34 8.27 14.04
C VAL A 101 7.66 8.68 13.36
N LEU A 102 8.29 7.76 12.63
CA LEU A 102 9.59 8.01 12.01
C LEU A 102 9.48 8.95 10.78
N ALA A 103 8.43 8.87 9.99
CA ALA A 103 8.29 9.65 8.77
C ALA A 103 8.30 11.18 9.02
N PRO A 104 7.56 11.73 10.00
CA PRO A 104 7.64 13.14 10.34
C PRO A 104 9.03 13.55 10.86
N ALA A 105 9.71 12.70 11.64
CA ALA A 105 11.04 12.97 12.17
C ALA A 105 12.07 13.06 11.03
N VAL A 106 12.04 12.14 10.08
CA VAL A 106 12.91 12.16 8.89
C VAL A 106 12.62 13.40 8.04
N ASN A 107 11.35 13.67 7.73
CA ASN A 107 10.98 14.84 6.94
C ASN A 107 11.36 16.15 7.67
N GLY A 108 11.17 16.23 8.98
CA GLY A 108 11.59 17.38 9.80
C GLY A 108 13.08 17.65 9.70
N SER A 109 13.92 16.62 9.85
CA SER A 109 15.38 16.75 9.72
C SER A 109 15.80 17.17 8.32
N VAL A 110 15.15 16.70 7.27
CA VAL A 110 15.42 17.11 5.89
C VAL A 110 15.09 18.59 5.68
N ILE A 111 13.97 19.08 6.24
CA ILE A 111 13.56 20.47 6.13
C ILE A 111 14.52 21.39 6.92
N GLU A 112 14.91 20.98 8.12
CA GLU A 112 15.79 21.74 9.01
C GLU A 112 17.19 21.92 8.41
N ASN A 113 17.72 20.92 7.74
CA ASN A 113 19.06 20.95 7.12
C ASN A 113 19.07 21.54 5.69
N ALA A 114 17.92 21.98 5.16
CA ALA A 114 17.84 22.55 3.83
C ALA A 114 18.21 24.05 3.84
N THR A 115 18.80 24.54 2.74
CA THR A 115 19.19 25.96 2.58
C THR A 115 17.97 26.89 2.55
N THR A 116 16.84 26.42 2.03
CA THR A 116 15.56 27.14 2.03
C THR A 116 14.42 26.21 2.42
N LEU A 117 13.38 26.77 3.03
CA LEU A 117 12.19 26.03 3.44
C LEU A 117 11.54 25.30 2.26
N LEU A 118 11.45 25.94 1.10
CA LEU A 118 10.89 25.35 -0.12
C LEU A 118 11.71 24.14 -0.60
N GLN A 119 13.03 24.24 -0.56
CA GLN A 119 13.93 23.16 -0.93
C GLN A 119 13.77 21.96 0.01
N GLY A 120 13.64 22.21 1.31
CA GLY A 120 13.41 21.17 2.31
C GLY A 120 12.11 20.43 2.08
N TYR A 121 11.00 21.13 1.85
CA TYR A 121 9.72 20.49 1.51
C TYR A 121 9.78 19.71 0.22
N ASN A 122 10.40 20.24 -0.84
CA ASN A 122 10.55 19.54 -2.10
C ASN A 122 11.37 18.25 -1.95
N ALA A 123 12.44 18.27 -1.17
CA ALA A 123 13.23 17.08 -0.85
C ALA A 123 12.40 16.05 -0.07
N GLY A 124 11.63 16.48 0.95
CA GLY A 124 10.74 15.61 1.71
C GLY A 124 9.68 14.93 0.85
N TYR A 125 9.06 15.66 -0.08
CA TYR A 125 8.11 15.08 -1.04
C TYR A 125 8.79 14.09 -1.99
N SER A 126 10.00 14.39 -2.45
CA SER A 126 10.76 13.46 -3.30
C SER A 126 11.09 12.16 -2.57
N ILE A 127 11.54 12.23 -1.34
CA ILE A 127 11.79 11.03 -0.51
C ILE A 127 10.49 10.23 -0.32
N THR A 128 9.41 10.88 0.05
CA THR A 128 8.11 10.23 0.25
C THR A 128 7.62 9.56 -1.03
N GLY A 129 7.67 10.25 -2.16
CA GLY A 129 7.27 9.71 -3.46
C GLY A 129 8.12 8.51 -3.89
N LEU A 130 9.44 8.57 -3.69
CA LEU A 130 10.34 7.44 -3.98
C LEU A 130 10.02 6.23 -3.12
N VAL A 131 9.84 6.39 -1.81
CA VAL A 131 9.46 5.30 -0.89
C VAL A 131 8.15 4.66 -1.34
N GLN A 132 7.15 5.43 -1.76
CA GLN A 132 5.88 4.92 -2.26
C GLN A 132 6.05 4.14 -3.58
N VAL A 133 6.81 4.67 -4.54
CA VAL A 133 7.06 4.01 -5.82
C VAL A 133 7.80 2.69 -5.60
N PHE A 134 8.91 2.69 -4.86
CA PHE A 134 9.66 1.47 -4.57
C PHE A 134 8.84 0.47 -3.77
N GLY A 135 8.11 0.91 -2.75
CA GLY A 135 7.21 0.05 -1.99
C GLY A 135 6.13 -0.59 -2.86
N GLY A 136 5.52 0.17 -3.75
CA GLY A 136 4.54 -0.34 -4.71
C GLY A 136 5.14 -1.32 -5.73
N LEU A 137 6.32 -1.01 -6.28
CA LEU A 137 7.02 -1.89 -7.23
C LEU A 137 7.45 -3.22 -6.59
N ILE A 138 7.93 -3.19 -5.34
CA ILE A 138 8.27 -4.40 -4.57
C ILE A 138 7.01 -5.18 -4.22
N GLY A 139 5.92 -4.51 -3.91
CA GLY A 139 4.64 -5.13 -3.59
C GLY A 139 4.03 -5.92 -4.74
N LEU A 140 4.19 -5.48 -5.99
CA LEU A 140 3.65 -6.16 -7.17
C LEU A 140 4.06 -7.64 -7.29
N PRO A 141 5.35 -8.02 -7.21
CA PRO A 141 5.77 -9.42 -7.29
C PRO A 141 5.60 -10.19 -5.98
N LEU A 142 5.67 -9.52 -4.82
CA LEU A 142 5.60 -10.18 -3.51
C LEU A 142 4.18 -10.54 -3.10
N LEU A 143 3.19 -9.76 -3.52
CA LEU A 143 1.78 -10.04 -3.24
C LEU A 143 1.28 -11.17 -4.15
N ARG A 144 1.68 -12.42 -3.85
CA ARG A 144 1.19 -13.65 -4.49
C ARG A 144 0.09 -14.25 -3.62
N PRO A 145 -1.19 -14.16 -3.99
CA PRO A 145 -2.26 -14.79 -3.22
C PRO A 145 -2.21 -16.31 -3.32
N ALA A 146 -2.69 -16.96 -2.25
CA ALA A 146 -2.59 -18.40 -1.95
C ALA A 146 -3.25 -19.38 -2.93
N ALA A 147 -3.78 -18.94 -4.05
CA ALA A 147 -4.46 -19.85 -5.01
C ALA A 147 -3.57 -20.96 -5.57
N GLU A 148 -2.24 -20.77 -5.59
CA GLU A 148 -1.32 -21.81 -6.04
C GLU A 148 -0.95 -22.83 -4.94
N THR A 149 -1.03 -22.43 -3.66
CA THR A 149 -0.67 -23.33 -2.55
C THR A 149 -1.79 -24.35 -2.27
N ALA A 150 -3.03 -24.05 -2.59
CA ALA A 150 -4.15 -24.97 -2.41
C ALA A 150 -4.11 -26.18 -3.39
N GLY A 151 -3.41 -26.05 -4.51
CA GLY A 151 -3.19 -27.16 -5.46
C GLY A 151 -2.30 -28.26 -4.88
N HIS A 152 -1.31 -27.91 -4.08
CA HIS A 152 -0.39 -28.89 -3.48
C HIS A 152 -0.96 -29.62 -2.24
N LEU A 153 -1.90 -29.02 -1.52
CA LEU A 153 -2.51 -29.65 -0.34
C LEU A 153 -3.62 -30.66 -0.71
N ARG A 154 -4.16 -30.61 -1.92
CA ARG A 154 -5.15 -31.60 -2.40
C ARG A 154 -4.55 -32.94 -2.85
N LEU A 155 -3.23 -33.06 -2.91
CA LEU A 155 -2.54 -34.26 -3.33
C LEU A 155 -2.13 -35.19 -2.19
N VAL A 156 -2.46 -34.85 -0.93
CA VAL A 156 -2.29 -35.81 0.17
C VAL A 156 -3.57 -36.65 0.27
N PRO A 157 -3.57 -37.90 -0.21
CA PRO A 157 -4.71 -38.78 -0.03
C PRO A 157 -4.92 -38.98 1.46
N ALA A 158 -6.19 -38.86 1.90
CA ALA A 158 -6.57 -39.21 3.25
C ALA A 158 -6.14 -40.66 3.50
N ARG A 159 -5.14 -40.83 4.34
CA ARG A 159 -4.68 -42.16 4.78
C ARG A 159 -5.83 -42.76 5.58
N THR A 160 -6.57 -43.65 4.98
CA THR A 160 -7.58 -44.48 5.63
C THR A 160 -6.95 -45.12 6.87
N ALA A 161 -7.37 -44.68 8.03
CA ALA A 161 -7.11 -45.37 9.28
C ALA A 161 -7.98 -46.64 9.27
N ALA A 162 -7.34 -47.78 9.14
CA ALA A 162 -7.90 -49.07 9.49
C ALA A 162 -7.65 -49.37 10.96
#